data_a77d6533580f42c6de2446607460fda2
#
_entry.id   a77d6533580f42c6de2446607460fda2
#
_cell.length_a   1.000
_cell.length_b   1.000
_cell.length_c   1.000
_cell.angle_alpha   90.00
_cell.angle_beta   90.00
_cell.angle_gamma   90.00
#
_symmetry.space_group_name_H-M   'P 1'
#
loop_
_entity.id
_entity.type
_entity.pdbx_description
1 polymer ?
#
loop_
_entity_poly.entity_id
_entity_poly.type
_entity_poly.pdbx_seq_one_letter_code
_entity_poly.pdbx_strand_id
1 'polypeptide(L)'
;LKRFLRYALILVAVVAAFLVFVAISAWPNIGTLPDAAQTARDAKSPEWHNGKFENPLPMYTNVKGGVLQMLKSAPGEEPDAPVATMDSSALYKKPPSSGLRVTWFGHSSMLLEIDGTNIVVDPLWSERASPFSWVGPKRWYEPPVAIDHLPHVDAVMVSHDHYDHLDRASIQAFNALGVRFIVPLGVASHLRGWGVPAERITELDWWQEAKVGNLTIVSTPSRHASGRLSPRSDVTLWTGYALIGKEHRVFYSGDTGFNDTFADVGTKYGPFDVSLIEAGQYDAQWPDWHLGPEQAMKVHEEVRGKVLIPVHWGLIKLAHHAWTEPPERILAAAKCSHADVLVPEPGQAMEPTTHPVVPRWWPEQHVATAQEKPIVASTHGDPTHKFEIPTCP
;
A
#
# COMPACT_ATOMS: atom_id res chain seq x y z
N LEU A 1 52.81 -14.25 -13.70
CA LEU A 1 52.13 -14.65 -12.46
C LEU A 1 51.93 -13.44 -11.50
N LYS A 2 53.02 -12.71 -11.11
CA LYS A 2 52.92 -11.59 -10.16
C LYS A 2 51.96 -10.46 -10.61
N ARG A 3 51.94 -10.11 -11.92
CA ARG A 3 50.98 -9.10 -12.48
C ARG A 3 49.54 -9.63 -12.42
N PHE A 4 49.31 -10.88 -12.78
CA PHE A 4 47.98 -11.51 -12.70
C PHE A 4 47.46 -11.50 -11.25
N LEU A 5 48.29 -11.93 -10.28
CA LEU A 5 47.94 -11.94 -8.87
C LEU A 5 47.58 -10.53 -8.37
N ARG A 6 48.36 -9.51 -8.78
CA ARG A 6 48.06 -8.10 -8.44
C ARG A 6 46.71 -7.64 -8.97
N TYR A 7 46.35 -7.96 -10.23
CA TYR A 7 45.04 -7.60 -10.81
C TYR A 7 43.90 -8.37 -10.13
N ALA A 8 44.10 -9.64 -9.82
CA ALA A 8 43.13 -10.43 -9.04
C ALA A 8 42.87 -9.84 -7.66
N LEU A 9 43.91 -9.43 -6.92
CA LEU A 9 43.78 -8.76 -5.64
C LEU A 9 43.08 -7.41 -5.73
N ILE A 10 43.39 -6.60 -6.77
CA ILE A 10 42.69 -5.33 -7.02
C ILE A 10 41.21 -5.59 -7.29
N LEU A 11 40.88 -6.58 -8.14
CA LEU A 11 39.48 -6.93 -8.41
C LEU A 11 38.75 -7.35 -7.13
N VAL A 12 39.34 -8.20 -6.32
CA VAL A 12 38.76 -8.63 -5.05
C VAL A 12 38.54 -7.43 -4.11
N ALA A 13 39.51 -6.53 -4.00
CA ALA A 13 39.38 -5.30 -3.20
C ALA A 13 38.26 -4.38 -3.69
N VAL A 14 38.12 -4.21 -5.01
CA VAL A 14 37.05 -3.41 -5.61
C VAL A 14 35.69 -4.05 -5.36
N VAL A 15 35.56 -5.37 -5.54
CA VAL A 15 34.32 -6.09 -5.25
C VAL A 15 33.96 -6.00 -3.77
N ALA A 16 34.93 -6.19 -2.87
CA ALA A 16 34.71 -6.06 -1.43
C ALA A 16 34.27 -4.63 -1.05
N ALA A 17 34.93 -3.59 -1.58
CA ALA A 17 34.54 -2.21 -1.36
C ALA A 17 33.13 -1.91 -1.88
N PHE A 18 32.76 -2.44 -3.04
CA PHE A 18 31.41 -2.33 -3.60
C PHE A 18 30.37 -3.02 -2.70
N LEU A 19 30.62 -4.22 -2.22
CA LEU A 19 29.72 -4.94 -1.31
C LEU A 19 29.52 -4.19 0.01
N VAL A 20 30.60 -3.61 0.56
CA VAL A 20 30.54 -2.77 1.74
C VAL A 20 29.70 -1.51 1.48
N PHE A 21 29.90 -0.84 0.34
CA PHE A 21 29.08 0.29 -0.06
C PHE A 21 27.59 -0.08 -0.17
N VAL A 22 27.28 -1.20 -0.83
CA VAL A 22 25.90 -1.72 -0.94
C VAL A 22 25.31 -1.95 0.45
N ALA A 23 26.03 -2.64 1.33
CA ALA A 23 25.57 -2.92 2.68
C ALA A 23 25.33 -1.63 3.50
N ILE A 24 26.25 -0.68 3.47
CA ILE A 24 26.10 0.60 4.18
C ILE A 24 24.92 1.43 3.63
N SER A 25 24.72 1.43 2.30
CA SER A 25 23.65 2.19 1.67
C SER A 25 22.24 1.62 1.96
N ALA A 26 22.13 0.30 2.08
CA ALA A 26 20.87 -0.37 2.40
C ALA A 26 20.54 -0.37 3.90
N TRP A 27 21.57 -0.48 4.75
CA TRP A 27 21.43 -0.73 6.19
C TRP A 27 20.39 0.12 6.91
N PRO A 28 20.34 1.45 6.72
CA PRO A 28 19.35 2.29 7.41
C PRO A 28 17.91 1.95 7.06
N ASN A 29 17.68 1.49 5.81
CA ASN A 29 16.34 1.26 5.26
C ASN A 29 15.88 -0.21 5.37
N ILE A 30 16.76 -1.14 5.73
CA ILE A 30 16.36 -2.53 6.00
C ILE A 30 15.39 -2.58 7.19
N GLY A 31 15.58 -1.70 8.17
CA GLY A 31 14.77 -1.68 9.39
C GLY A 31 15.33 -2.60 10.47
N THR A 32 14.56 -2.74 11.54
CA THR A 32 14.93 -3.54 12.72
C THR A 32 13.93 -4.69 12.88
N LEU A 33 14.41 -5.90 12.91
CA LEU A 33 13.58 -7.09 13.15
C LEU A 33 13.04 -7.09 14.59
N PRO A 34 11.87 -7.72 14.84
CA PRO A 34 11.34 -7.94 16.17
C PRO A 34 12.36 -8.65 17.07
N ASP A 35 12.59 -8.10 18.25
CA ASP A 35 13.38 -8.72 19.31
C ASP A 35 12.59 -9.86 20.00
N ALA A 36 13.21 -10.54 20.95
CA ALA A 36 12.58 -11.65 21.66
C ALA A 36 11.30 -11.22 22.44
N ALA A 37 11.28 -10.01 22.99
CA ALA A 37 10.13 -9.50 23.73
C ALA A 37 8.98 -9.14 22.76
N GLN A 38 9.28 -8.54 21.61
CA GLN A 38 8.31 -8.29 20.55
C GLN A 38 7.77 -9.62 20.00
N THR A 39 8.64 -10.55 19.62
CA THR A 39 8.26 -11.88 19.12
C THR A 39 7.35 -12.63 20.11
N ALA A 40 7.61 -12.52 21.42
CA ALA A 40 6.76 -13.13 22.43
C ALA A 40 5.37 -12.46 22.56
N ARG A 41 5.23 -11.19 22.19
CA ARG A 41 3.92 -10.51 22.06
C ARG A 41 3.20 -10.95 20.79
N ASP A 42 3.91 -10.96 19.66
CA ASP A 42 3.39 -11.29 18.34
C ASP A 42 2.91 -12.77 18.30
N ALA A 43 3.61 -13.65 19.01
CA ALA A 43 3.24 -15.08 19.14
C ALA A 43 1.90 -15.33 19.88
N LYS A 44 1.23 -14.31 20.38
CA LYS A 44 -0.12 -14.42 20.94
C LYS A 44 -1.21 -14.22 19.89
N SER A 45 -0.84 -13.73 18.72
CA SER A 45 -1.77 -13.59 17.59
C SER A 45 -2.21 -14.96 17.08
N PRO A 46 -3.49 -15.14 16.71
CA PRO A 46 -3.98 -16.33 16.04
C PRO A 46 -3.27 -16.63 14.71
N GLU A 47 -2.74 -15.60 14.06
CA GLU A 47 -2.06 -15.69 12.76
C GLU A 47 -0.57 -16.05 12.88
N TRP A 48 -0.03 -16.12 14.12
CA TRP A 48 1.38 -16.44 14.33
C TRP A 48 1.62 -17.95 14.40
N HIS A 49 2.27 -18.49 13.40
CA HIS A 49 2.63 -19.91 13.30
C HIS A 49 4.10 -20.08 12.91
N ASN A 50 4.77 -21.08 13.44
CA ASN A 50 6.15 -21.46 13.04
C ASN A 50 7.17 -20.31 13.08
N GLY A 51 6.98 -19.33 13.98
CA GLY A 51 7.90 -18.20 14.13
C GLY A 51 7.67 -17.04 13.16
N LYS A 52 6.51 -16.99 12.50
CA LYS A 52 6.09 -15.93 11.56
C LYS A 52 4.56 -15.81 11.49
N PHE A 53 4.07 -14.72 10.89
CA PHE A 53 2.66 -14.62 10.53
C PHE A 53 2.36 -15.42 9.26
N GLU A 54 1.20 -16.05 9.20
CA GLU A 54 0.74 -16.86 8.07
C GLU A 54 -0.69 -16.46 7.68
N ASN A 55 -0.97 -16.43 6.38
CA ASN A 55 -2.32 -16.22 5.88
C ASN A 55 -3.22 -17.44 6.19
N PRO A 56 -4.47 -17.24 6.57
CA PRO A 56 -5.44 -18.34 6.68
C PRO A 56 -5.63 -19.09 5.35
N LEU A 57 -5.61 -18.37 4.22
CA LEU A 57 -5.62 -18.93 2.89
C LEU A 57 -4.20 -18.93 2.31
N PRO A 58 -3.64 -20.08 1.88
CA PRO A 58 -2.34 -20.11 1.23
C PRO A 58 -2.30 -19.23 -0.01
N MET A 59 -1.11 -18.72 -0.35
CA MET A 59 -0.91 -17.87 -1.52
C MET A 59 -0.24 -18.62 -2.67
N TYR A 60 -0.77 -18.43 -3.89
CA TYR A 60 -0.13 -18.90 -5.10
C TYR A 60 0.82 -17.86 -5.67
N THR A 61 2.03 -18.28 -5.99
CA THR A 61 3.03 -17.45 -6.67
C THR A 61 3.81 -18.32 -7.66
N ASN A 62 3.96 -17.84 -8.88
CA ASN A 62 4.74 -18.49 -9.93
C ASN A 62 5.52 -17.46 -10.76
N VAL A 63 6.41 -16.74 -10.10
CA VAL A 63 7.23 -15.71 -10.76
C VAL A 63 8.28 -16.37 -11.65
N LYS A 64 8.09 -16.24 -12.96
CA LYS A 64 9.04 -16.72 -13.97
C LYS A 64 10.09 -15.66 -14.26
N GLY A 65 11.36 -16.07 -14.35
CA GLY A 65 12.47 -15.17 -14.69
C GLY A 65 13.07 -14.36 -13.54
N GLY A 66 12.53 -14.50 -12.31
CA GLY A 66 13.08 -13.88 -11.10
C GLY A 66 13.18 -12.35 -11.17
N VAL A 67 14.03 -11.77 -10.33
CA VAL A 67 14.22 -10.31 -10.18
C VAL A 67 14.59 -9.61 -11.51
N LEU A 68 15.30 -10.28 -12.41
CA LEU A 68 15.66 -9.68 -13.72
C LEU A 68 14.43 -9.43 -14.61
N GLN A 69 13.37 -10.22 -14.48
CA GLN A 69 12.13 -9.97 -15.22
C GLN A 69 11.40 -8.75 -14.66
N MET A 70 11.36 -8.60 -13.36
CA MET A 70 10.73 -7.43 -12.71
C MET A 70 11.41 -6.10 -13.06
N LEU A 71 12.71 -6.13 -13.39
CA LEU A 71 13.48 -4.94 -13.80
C LEU A 71 13.23 -4.52 -15.26
N LYS A 72 12.57 -5.34 -16.08
CA LYS A 72 12.24 -4.98 -17.47
C LYS A 72 10.95 -4.19 -17.50
N SER A 73 10.91 -3.15 -18.33
CA SER A 73 9.69 -2.41 -18.62
C SER A 73 9.29 -2.66 -20.09
N ALA A 74 7.99 -2.91 -20.30
CA ALA A 74 7.39 -2.91 -21.64
C ALA A 74 6.73 -1.54 -21.90
N PRO A 75 6.49 -1.18 -23.18
CA PRO A 75 5.76 0.03 -23.52
C PRO A 75 4.39 0.10 -22.80
N GLY A 76 4.09 1.28 -22.25
CA GLY A 76 2.83 1.53 -21.53
C GLY A 76 2.78 1.08 -20.08
N GLU A 77 3.80 0.38 -19.55
CA GLU A 77 3.87 0.04 -18.12
C GLU A 77 4.24 1.24 -17.24
N GLU A 78 4.86 2.28 -17.82
CA GLU A 78 5.21 3.54 -17.17
C GLU A 78 4.75 4.72 -18.06
N PRO A 79 4.52 5.92 -17.49
CA PRO A 79 4.14 7.09 -18.28
C PRO A 79 5.26 7.52 -19.25
N ASP A 80 4.90 7.78 -20.51
CA ASP A 80 5.82 8.32 -21.52
C ASP A 80 5.98 9.85 -21.40
N ALA A 81 5.15 10.52 -20.61
CA ALA A 81 5.16 11.96 -20.37
C ALA A 81 5.00 12.26 -18.87
N PRO A 82 5.37 13.46 -18.40
CA PRO A 82 5.14 13.86 -17.03
C PRO A 82 3.68 13.72 -16.62
N VAL A 83 3.43 13.07 -15.49
CA VAL A 83 2.09 12.94 -14.90
C VAL A 83 1.73 14.26 -14.23
N ALA A 84 0.54 14.79 -14.53
CA ALA A 84 0.02 15.99 -13.86
C ALA A 84 -0.25 15.70 -12.38
N THR A 85 -0.07 16.72 -11.54
CA THR A 85 -0.34 16.65 -10.09
C THR A 85 -0.97 17.95 -9.61
N MET A 86 -1.78 17.88 -8.56
CA MET A 86 -2.43 19.04 -7.93
C MET A 86 -1.83 19.32 -6.56
N ASP A 87 -1.50 20.58 -6.28
CA ASP A 87 -1.22 21.04 -4.91
C ASP A 87 -2.50 21.54 -4.27
N SER A 88 -3.08 20.74 -3.40
CA SER A 88 -4.29 21.05 -2.66
C SER A 88 -4.03 21.70 -1.28
N SER A 89 -2.80 22.08 -0.95
CA SER A 89 -2.42 22.61 0.36
C SER A 89 -3.24 23.84 0.81
N ALA A 90 -3.69 24.65 -0.15
CA ALA A 90 -4.57 25.80 0.13
C ALA A 90 -5.93 25.39 0.72
N LEU A 91 -6.43 24.19 0.40
CA LEU A 91 -7.72 23.68 0.90
C LEU A 91 -7.63 23.22 2.37
N TYR A 92 -6.44 22.84 2.84
CA TYR A 92 -6.23 22.35 4.22
C TYR A 92 -6.35 23.46 5.29
N LYS A 93 -6.42 24.72 4.87
CA LYS A 93 -6.66 25.86 5.78
C LYS A 93 -8.05 25.84 6.39
N LYS A 94 -8.96 25.03 5.85
CA LYS A 94 -10.33 24.87 6.33
C LYS A 94 -10.67 23.38 6.38
N PRO A 95 -11.43 22.93 7.39
CA PRO A 95 -11.95 21.58 7.42
C PRO A 95 -12.84 21.31 6.20
N PRO A 96 -13.00 20.02 5.80
CA PRO A 96 -13.94 19.67 4.75
C PRO A 96 -15.38 20.09 5.12
N SER A 97 -16.11 20.61 4.15
CA SER A 97 -17.48 21.09 4.34
C SER A 97 -18.46 19.95 4.61
N SER A 98 -18.21 18.78 4.05
CA SER A 98 -18.97 17.56 4.27
C SER A 98 -18.57 16.79 5.53
N GLY A 99 -17.44 17.15 6.17
CA GLY A 99 -16.84 16.38 7.26
C GLY A 99 -15.88 15.27 6.80
N LEU A 100 -15.82 14.98 5.50
CA LEU A 100 -14.95 13.96 4.93
C LEU A 100 -14.22 14.46 3.69
N ARG A 101 -12.89 14.46 3.72
CA ARG A 101 -12.04 14.76 2.56
C ARG A 101 -10.94 13.73 2.41
N VAL A 102 -10.72 13.29 1.18
CA VAL A 102 -9.65 12.38 0.78
C VAL A 102 -8.74 13.10 -0.18
N THR A 103 -7.43 13.07 0.08
CA THR A 103 -6.40 13.51 -0.87
C THR A 103 -5.48 12.32 -1.16
N TRP A 104 -5.51 11.82 -2.39
CA TRP A 104 -4.64 10.74 -2.83
C TRP A 104 -3.36 11.32 -3.42
N PHE A 105 -2.19 10.89 -2.94
CA PHE A 105 -0.89 11.38 -3.39
C PHE A 105 -0.20 10.46 -4.42
N GLY A 106 -0.89 9.39 -4.81
CA GLY A 106 -0.37 8.31 -5.65
C GLY A 106 -0.07 7.05 -4.85
N HIS A 107 -0.06 5.91 -5.52
CA HIS A 107 0.08 4.59 -4.92
C HIS A 107 -0.93 4.38 -3.77
N SER A 108 -0.45 4.03 -2.59
CA SER A 108 -1.28 3.88 -1.39
C SER A 108 -1.12 5.04 -0.40
N SER A 109 -0.44 6.13 -0.82
CA SER A 109 -0.25 7.30 0.05
C SER A 109 -1.42 8.26 -0.04
N MET A 110 -2.02 8.63 1.11
CA MET A 110 -3.16 9.54 1.15
C MET A 110 -3.29 10.27 2.47
N LEU A 111 -4.00 11.39 2.44
CA LEU A 111 -4.50 12.11 3.61
C LEU A 111 -6.01 11.92 3.70
N LEU A 112 -6.48 11.50 4.86
CA LEU A 112 -7.88 11.35 5.22
C LEU A 112 -8.23 12.37 6.30
N GLU A 113 -9.15 13.27 6.03
CA GLU A 113 -9.73 14.21 6.99
C GLU A 113 -11.15 13.72 7.28
N ILE A 114 -11.39 13.18 8.47
CA ILE A 114 -12.65 12.51 8.83
C ILE A 114 -13.12 13.05 10.17
N ASP A 115 -14.28 13.71 10.21
CA ASP A 115 -14.94 14.19 11.42
C ASP A 115 -14.01 15.00 12.36
N GLY A 116 -13.12 15.80 11.75
CA GLY A 116 -12.15 16.63 12.46
C GLY A 116 -10.90 15.93 12.94
N THR A 117 -10.63 14.70 12.45
CA THR A 117 -9.38 13.95 12.69
C THR A 117 -8.67 13.68 11.37
N ASN A 118 -7.36 13.91 11.33
CA ASN A 118 -6.54 13.82 10.12
C ASN A 118 -5.54 12.66 10.20
N ILE A 119 -5.65 11.72 9.26
CA ILE A 119 -4.82 10.51 9.19
C ILE A 119 -4.04 10.52 7.88
N VAL A 120 -2.73 10.35 7.95
CA VAL A 120 -1.91 10.02 6.77
C VAL A 120 -1.74 8.51 6.71
N VAL A 121 -1.96 7.93 5.53
CA VAL A 121 -1.90 6.49 5.27
C VAL A 121 -0.71 6.20 4.38
N ASP A 122 0.06 5.16 4.73
CA ASP A 122 1.18 4.58 3.97
C ASP A 122 2.07 5.63 3.27
N PRO A 123 2.70 6.54 4.04
CA PRO A 123 3.41 7.69 3.48
C PRO A 123 4.66 7.27 2.69
N LEU A 124 4.68 7.58 1.39
CA LEU A 124 5.83 7.39 0.51
C LEU A 124 6.23 8.73 -0.11
N TRP A 125 7.10 9.48 0.54
CA TRP A 125 7.65 10.76 0.05
C TRP A 125 9.06 10.62 -0.54
N SER A 126 9.75 9.48 -0.31
CA SER A 126 11.06 9.20 -0.92
C SER A 126 10.96 9.05 -2.43
N GLU A 127 12.07 9.29 -3.12
CA GLU A 127 12.19 9.13 -4.58
C GLU A 127 11.96 7.69 -5.02
N ARG A 128 12.27 6.70 -4.16
CA ARG A 128 12.23 5.27 -4.48
C ARG A 128 11.61 4.44 -3.37
N ALA A 129 10.77 3.50 -3.76
CA ALA A 129 10.33 2.41 -2.90
C ALA A 129 11.42 1.31 -2.86
N SER A 130 12.48 1.55 -2.10
CA SER A 130 13.67 0.69 -2.13
C SER A 130 14.51 0.84 -0.87
N PRO A 131 15.28 -0.19 -0.47
CA PRO A 131 16.33 -0.03 0.53
C PRO A 131 17.46 0.89 0.05
N PHE A 132 17.58 1.12 -1.27
CA PHE A 132 18.63 1.91 -1.89
C PHE A 132 18.07 3.22 -2.45
N SER A 133 18.84 4.31 -2.34
CA SER A 133 18.50 5.60 -2.96
C SER A 133 18.79 5.65 -4.47
N TRP A 134 19.58 4.71 -4.99
CA TRP A 134 20.12 4.74 -6.36
C TRP A 134 19.56 3.64 -7.28
N VAL A 135 18.84 2.66 -6.76
CA VAL A 135 18.21 1.56 -7.54
C VAL A 135 16.90 1.13 -6.89
N GLY A 136 15.99 0.60 -7.70
CA GLY A 136 14.64 0.16 -7.31
C GLY A 136 13.55 1.05 -7.90
N PRO A 137 12.28 0.71 -7.68
CA PRO A 137 11.14 1.44 -8.23
C PRO A 137 11.21 2.92 -7.90
N LYS A 138 11.13 3.76 -8.93
CA LYS A 138 11.23 5.22 -8.82
C LYS A 138 9.87 5.85 -9.07
N ARG A 139 9.51 6.86 -8.27
CA ARG A 139 8.28 7.63 -8.49
C ARG A 139 8.35 8.44 -9.80
N TRP A 140 7.20 8.56 -10.44
CA TRP A 140 7.08 9.24 -11.74
C TRP A 140 6.97 10.76 -11.61
N TYR A 141 6.59 11.27 -10.44
CA TYR A 141 6.44 12.70 -10.13
C TYR A 141 6.84 12.98 -8.68
N GLU A 142 7.20 14.21 -8.39
CA GLU A 142 7.48 14.66 -7.02
C GLU A 142 6.22 14.61 -6.15
N PRO A 143 6.35 14.51 -4.81
CA PRO A 143 5.18 14.56 -3.93
C PRO A 143 4.31 15.78 -4.24
N PRO A 144 3.00 15.62 -4.54
CA PRO A 144 2.13 16.73 -4.88
C PRO A 144 2.02 17.79 -3.79
N VAL A 145 2.16 17.37 -2.53
CA VAL A 145 2.17 18.24 -1.35
C VAL A 145 3.33 17.85 -0.45
N ALA A 146 4.13 18.80 -0.03
CA ALA A 146 5.20 18.59 0.94
C ALA A 146 4.63 18.29 2.34
N ILE A 147 5.35 17.50 3.15
CA ILE A 147 4.87 17.08 4.48
C ILE A 147 4.57 18.28 5.39
N ASP A 148 5.35 19.34 5.32
CA ASP A 148 5.20 20.57 6.10
C ASP A 148 4.04 21.47 5.59
N HIS A 149 3.48 21.18 4.43
CA HIS A 149 2.29 21.82 3.88
C HIS A 149 0.99 21.05 4.16
N LEU A 150 1.08 19.85 4.75
CA LEU A 150 -0.09 19.10 5.20
C LEU A 150 -0.78 19.83 6.38
N PRO A 151 -2.06 19.58 6.63
CA PRO A 151 -2.71 20.08 7.85
C PRO A 151 -2.10 19.40 9.07
N HIS A 152 -2.52 19.79 10.28
CA HIS A 152 -2.18 19.00 11.47
C HIS A 152 -2.54 17.54 11.26
N VAL A 153 -1.59 16.63 11.48
CA VAL A 153 -1.78 15.18 11.34
C VAL A 153 -1.87 14.56 12.73
N ASP A 154 -2.99 13.91 13.03
CA ASP A 154 -3.23 13.28 14.34
C ASP A 154 -2.52 11.93 14.44
N ALA A 155 -2.47 11.16 13.34
CA ALA A 155 -1.70 9.94 13.25
C ALA A 155 -1.26 9.60 11.82
N VAL A 156 -0.16 8.85 11.73
CA VAL A 156 0.23 8.09 10.55
C VAL A 156 -0.19 6.64 10.75
N MET A 157 -0.84 6.07 9.75
CA MET A 157 -1.29 4.70 9.71
C MET A 157 -0.50 3.94 8.63
N VAL A 158 0.01 2.75 8.95
CA VAL A 158 0.80 1.92 8.02
C VAL A 158 0.15 0.55 7.92
N SER A 159 -0.06 0.05 6.70
CA SER A 159 -0.68 -1.24 6.44
C SER A 159 0.27 -2.42 6.64
N HIS A 160 1.52 -2.31 6.22
CA HIS A 160 2.56 -3.34 6.35
C HIS A 160 3.95 -2.77 6.10
N ASP A 161 4.99 -3.59 6.12
CA ASP A 161 6.38 -3.11 6.13
C ASP A 161 7.09 -3.08 4.77
N HIS A 162 6.41 -3.32 3.64
CA HIS A 162 7.03 -3.18 2.32
C HIS A 162 7.51 -1.75 2.07
N TYR A 163 8.50 -1.59 1.16
CA TYR A 163 9.18 -0.30 0.96
C TYR A 163 8.31 0.79 0.35
N ASP A 164 7.24 0.42 -0.31
CA ASP A 164 6.25 1.30 -0.94
C ASP A 164 5.12 1.74 0.01
N HIS A 165 5.07 1.17 1.24
CA HIS A 165 4.13 1.52 2.30
C HIS A 165 4.81 2.07 3.56
N LEU A 166 5.97 1.52 3.91
CA LEU A 166 6.75 1.93 5.08
C LEU A 166 8.05 2.59 4.63
N ASP A 167 7.99 3.87 4.29
CA ASP A 167 9.15 4.69 3.93
C ASP A 167 9.82 5.32 5.14
N ARG A 168 11.06 4.94 5.41
CA ARG A 168 11.83 5.42 6.57
C ARG A 168 11.92 6.94 6.63
N ALA A 169 12.18 7.61 5.51
CA ALA A 169 12.35 9.07 5.50
C ALA A 169 11.04 9.78 5.84
N SER A 170 9.92 9.31 5.31
CA SER A 170 8.58 9.80 5.65
C SER A 170 8.27 9.58 7.13
N ILE A 171 8.53 8.38 7.66
CA ILE A 171 8.33 8.08 9.09
C ILE A 171 9.16 9.03 9.97
N GLN A 172 10.42 9.28 9.62
CA GLN A 172 11.27 10.20 10.39
C GLN A 172 10.78 11.66 10.32
N ALA A 173 10.26 12.10 9.16
CA ALA A 173 9.68 13.42 9.02
C ALA A 173 8.44 13.59 9.90
N PHE A 174 7.50 12.65 9.89
CA PHE A 174 6.31 12.68 10.76
C PHE A 174 6.68 12.52 12.24
N ASN A 175 7.70 11.72 12.58
CA ASN A 175 8.20 11.63 13.95
C ASN A 175 8.75 12.98 14.46
N ALA A 176 9.45 13.73 13.61
CA ALA A 176 9.94 15.07 13.94
C ALA A 176 8.80 16.07 14.24
N LEU A 177 7.61 15.87 13.62
CA LEU A 177 6.39 16.64 13.89
C LEU A 177 5.64 16.16 15.14
N GLY A 178 6.10 15.10 15.81
CA GLY A 178 5.47 14.59 17.02
C GLY A 178 4.24 13.72 16.80
N VAL A 179 3.99 13.27 15.57
CA VAL A 179 2.81 12.49 15.17
C VAL A 179 2.83 11.08 15.80
N ARG A 180 1.65 10.52 16.07
CA ARG A 180 1.46 9.14 16.52
C ARG A 180 1.44 8.18 15.33
N PHE A 181 1.72 6.89 15.60
CA PHE A 181 1.74 5.85 14.57
C PHE A 181 0.82 4.70 14.97
N ILE A 182 -0.04 4.27 14.05
CA ILE A 182 -0.89 3.09 14.15
C ILE A 182 -0.36 2.07 13.13
N VAL A 183 0.06 0.93 13.58
CA VAL A 183 0.76 -0.06 12.76
C VAL A 183 0.33 -1.48 13.14
N PRO A 184 0.48 -2.48 12.25
CA PRO A 184 0.24 -3.87 12.62
C PRO A 184 1.38 -4.42 13.49
N LEU A 185 1.12 -5.57 14.13
CA LEU A 185 2.07 -6.26 15.01
C LEU A 185 3.45 -6.43 14.36
N GLY A 186 4.50 -6.21 15.14
CA GLY A 186 5.91 -6.35 14.73
C GLY A 186 6.50 -5.11 14.04
N VAL A 187 5.68 -4.30 13.34
CA VAL A 187 6.15 -3.10 12.59
C VAL A 187 6.75 -2.05 13.52
N ALA A 188 6.30 -1.96 14.77
CA ALA A 188 6.89 -1.05 15.77
C ALA A 188 8.40 -1.25 15.96
N SER A 189 8.93 -2.43 15.65
CA SER A 189 10.37 -2.69 15.73
C SER A 189 11.17 -1.85 14.73
N HIS A 190 10.65 -1.68 13.51
CA HIS A 190 11.23 -0.78 12.51
C HIS A 190 11.18 0.68 12.98
N LEU A 191 10.02 1.14 13.43
CA LEU A 191 9.81 2.53 13.86
C LEU A 191 10.72 2.89 15.05
N ARG A 192 10.79 2.02 16.07
CA ARG A 192 11.70 2.21 17.21
C ARG A 192 13.16 2.25 16.76
N GLY A 193 13.55 1.34 15.86
CA GLY A 193 14.89 1.32 15.27
C GLY A 193 15.24 2.60 14.50
N TRP A 194 14.25 3.33 14.01
CA TRP A 194 14.41 4.64 13.34
C TRP A 194 14.21 5.84 14.27
N GLY A 195 14.06 5.61 15.58
CA GLY A 195 14.02 6.66 16.59
C GLY A 195 12.61 7.15 16.95
N VAL A 196 11.56 6.45 16.59
CA VAL A 196 10.20 6.77 17.04
C VAL A 196 10.03 6.30 18.49
N PRO A 197 9.63 7.19 19.41
CA PRO A 197 9.38 6.83 20.82
C PRO A 197 8.25 5.80 20.93
N ALA A 198 8.42 4.80 21.81
CA ALA A 198 7.47 3.69 21.94
C ALA A 198 6.05 4.16 22.33
N GLU A 199 5.92 5.21 23.11
CA GLU A 199 4.66 5.79 23.55
C GLU A 199 3.86 6.46 22.41
N ARG A 200 4.48 6.69 21.25
CA ARG A 200 3.80 7.19 20.05
C ARG A 200 3.37 6.09 19.10
N ILE A 201 3.69 4.83 19.38
CA ILE A 201 3.39 3.69 18.51
C ILE A 201 2.29 2.85 19.15
N THR A 202 1.24 2.60 18.41
CA THR A 202 0.19 1.64 18.76
C THR A 202 0.20 0.51 17.75
N GLU A 203 0.47 -0.72 18.21
CA GLU A 203 0.39 -1.93 17.39
C GLU A 203 -0.98 -2.55 17.52
N LEU A 204 -1.52 -3.02 16.41
CA LEU A 204 -2.82 -3.71 16.35
C LEU A 204 -2.66 -5.08 15.70
N ASP A 205 -3.28 -6.08 16.29
CA ASP A 205 -3.61 -7.35 15.64
C ASP A 205 -4.91 -7.22 14.86
N TRP A 206 -5.24 -8.16 13.99
CA TRP A 206 -6.53 -8.16 13.31
C TRP A 206 -7.69 -8.08 14.30
N TRP A 207 -8.69 -7.30 13.95
CA TRP A 207 -9.89 -7.01 14.74
C TRP A 207 -9.65 -6.19 16.03
N GLN A 208 -8.40 -5.83 16.32
CA GLN A 208 -8.12 -4.88 17.40
C GLN A 208 -8.34 -3.45 16.95
N GLU A 209 -8.59 -2.57 17.90
CA GLU A 209 -8.90 -1.17 17.65
C GLU A 209 -8.05 -0.20 18.48
N ALA A 210 -7.87 0.99 17.94
CA ALA A 210 -7.28 2.13 18.63
C ALA A 210 -8.12 3.39 18.42
N LYS A 211 -8.07 4.31 19.38
CA LYS A 211 -8.72 5.63 19.27
C LYS A 211 -7.70 6.70 18.90
N VAL A 212 -8.02 7.49 17.89
CA VAL A 212 -7.26 8.66 17.46
C VAL A 212 -8.24 9.80 17.22
N GLY A 213 -8.15 10.87 18.01
CA GLY A 213 -9.12 11.96 17.94
C GLY A 213 -10.56 11.44 18.08
N ASN A 214 -11.39 11.71 17.10
CA ASN A 214 -12.79 11.30 17.06
C ASN A 214 -13.00 9.93 16.36
N LEU A 215 -11.91 9.27 15.93
CA LEU A 215 -11.98 8.01 15.20
C LEU A 215 -11.70 6.80 16.09
N THR A 216 -12.40 5.72 15.81
CA THR A 216 -11.98 4.35 16.15
C THR A 216 -11.39 3.73 14.88
N ILE A 217 -10.12 3.34 14.94
CA ILE A 217 -9.39 2.69 13.85
C ILE A 217 -9.33 1.20 14.19
N VAL A 218 -9.89 0.37 13.33
CA VAL A 218 -9.92 -1.08 13.49
C VAL A 218 -9.00 -1.71 12.45
N SER A 219 -8.06 -2.55 12.88
CA SER A 219 -7.25 -3.39 12.00
C SER A 219 -8.11 -4.52 11.45
N THR A 220 -8.07 -4.75 10.13
CA THR A 220 -8.88 -5.76 9.44
C THR A 220 -8.00 -6.76 8.71
N PRO A 221 -8.42 -8.03 8.58
CA PRO A 221 -7.64 -9.03 7.86
C PRO A 221 -7.34 -8.63 6.42
N SER A 222 -6.14 -8.98 5.98
CA SER A 222 -5.70 -8.90 4.58
C SER A 222 -4.97 -10.19 4.22
N ARG A 223 -4.91 -10.54 2.93
CA ARG A 223 -4.18 -11.70 2.42
C ARG A 223 -2.95 -11.23 1.68
N HIS A 224 -1.82 -11.09 2.41
CA HIS A 224 -0.60 -10.52 1.86
C HIS A 224 0.63 -11.14 2.52
N ALA A 225 1.74 -10.44 2.50
CA ALA A 225 2.99 -10.82 3.13
C ALA A 225 3.70 -9.59 3.68
N SER A 226 4.74 -9.81 4.45
CA SER A 226 5.62 -8.76 4.92
C SER A 226 7.08 -9.10 4.67
N GLY A 227 7.93 -8.08 4.65
CA GLY A 227 9.37 -8.30 4.56
C GLY A 227 10.10 -7.13 3.91
N ARG A 228 11.27 -6.90 4.43
CA ARG A 228 12.26 -5.95 3.90
C ARG A 228 13.51 -6.75 3.59
N LEU A 229 14.50 -6.19 2.89
CA LEU A 229 15.76 -6.89 2.56
C LEU A 229 16.42 -7.53 3.81
N SER A 230 15.86 -8.65 4.23
CA SER A 230 16.15 -9.38 5.47
C SER A 230 16.08 -10.89 5.20
N PRO A 231 16.84 -11.71 5.92
CA PRO A 231 16.74 -13.17 5.82
C PRO A 231 15.45 -13.74 6.43
N ARG A 232 14.64 -12.93 7.10
CA ARG A 232 13.36 -13.33 7.72
C ARG A 232 12.23 -12.52 7.12
N SER A 233 11.30 -13.19 6.45
CA SER A 233 10.03 -12.64 5.97
C SER A 233 8.90 -12.96 6.95
N ASP A 234 7.80 -12.26 6.81
CA ASP A 234 6.53 -12.49 7.51
C ASP A 234 6.66 -12.43 9.05
N VAL A 235 7.64 -11.68 9.57
CA VAL A 235 7.83 -11.46 11.01
C VAL A 235 7.12 -10.22 11.53
N THR A 236 6.45 -9.49 10.65
CA THR A 236 5.51 -8.40 10.91
C THR A 236 4.18 -8.72 10.26
N LEU A 237 3.08 -8.27 10.84
CA LEU A 237 1.75 -8.49 10.28
C LEU A 237 1.46 -7.48 9.16
N TRP A 238 0.46 -7.77 8.33
CA TRP A 238 -0.14 -6.90 7.31
C TRP A 238 -1.63 -6.71 7.59
N THR A 239 -2.23 -5.61 7.17
CA THR A 239 -3.61 -5.29 7.55
C THR A 239 -4.26 -4.28 6.62
N GLY A 240 -5.56 -4.35 6.48
CA GLY A 240 -6.43 -3.25 6.11
C GLY A 240 -6.93 -2.49 7.33
N TYR A 241 -7.72 -1.43 7.13
CA TYR A 241 -8.25 -0.63 8.23
C TYR A 241 -9.69 -0.17 7.97
N ALA A 242 -10.53 -0.27 9.01
CA ALA A 242 -11.82 0.42 9.06
C ALA A 242 -11.70 1.63 10.00
N LEU A 243 -11.93 2.82 9.48
CA LEU A 243 -11.92 4.08 10.22
C LEU A 243 -13.36 4.50 10.49
N ILE A 244 -13.74 4.50 11.75
CA ILE A 244 -15.11 4.73 12.20
C ILE A 244 -15.17 6.07 12.94
N GLY A 245 -15.70 7.08 12.28
CA GLY A 245 -15.99 8.38 12.86
C GLY A 245 -17.41 8.47 13.41
N LYS A 246 -17.78 9.66 13.87
CA LYS A 246 -19.11 9.94 14.36
C LYS A 246 -20.15 9.93 13.25
N GLU A 247 -19.83 10.58 12.13
CA GLU A 247 -20.73 10.76 10.98
C GLU A 247 -20.26 9.92 9.77
N HIS A 248 -18.93 9.72 9.60
CA HIS A 248 -18.35 9.11 8.42
C HIS A 248 -17.55 7.85 8.74
N ARG A 249 -17.51 6.93 7.76
CA ARG A 249 -16.74 5.69 7.82
C ARG A 249 -15.94 5.51 6.54
N VAL A 250 -14.67 5.15 6.69
CA VAL A 250 -13.76 4.89 5.58
C VAL A 250 -13.15 3.50 5.74
N PHE A 251 -13.10 2.74 4.67
CA PHE A 251 -12.38 1.48 4.61
C PHE A 251 -11.13 1.65 3.74
N TYR A 252 -10.01 1.11 4.19
CA TYR A 252 -8.76 0.98 3.43
C TYR A 252 -8.33 -0.48 3.42
N SER A 253 -8.12 -1.07 2.23
CA SER A 253 -7.79 -2.48 2.09
C SER A 253 -6.38 -2.84 2.58
N GLY A 254 -5.42 -1.89 2.59
CA GLY A 254 -4.01 -2.24 2.51
C GLY A 254 -3.74 -2.98 1.21
N ASP A 255 -2.61 -3.67 1.13
CA ASP A 255 -2.34 -4.64 0.08
C ASP A 255 -2.94 -5.98 0.46
N THR A 256 -3.59 -6.64 -0.49
CA THR A 256 -4.30 -7.90 -0.22
C THR A 256 -4.65 -8.65 -1.49
N GLY A 257 -4.51 -9.95 -1.50
CA GLY A 257 -5.27 -10.80 -2.40
C GLY A 257 -6.72 -10.93 -1.94
N PHE A 258 -7.60 -11.38 -2.84
CA PHE A 258 -9.01 -11.62 -2.51
C PHE A 258 -9.13 -12.74 -1.46
N ASN A 259 -10.02 -12.52 -0.48
CA ASN A 259 -10.30 -13.45 0.61
C ASN A 259 -11.73 -13.27 1.13
N ASP A 260 -12.20 -14.17 1.97
CA ASP A 260 -13.60 -14.21 2.43
C ASP A 260 -13.95 -13.21 3.54
N THR A 261 -12.97 -12.49 4.09
CA THR A 261 -13.19 -11.67 5.30
C THR A 261 -13.83 -10.30 5.00
N PHE A 262 -13.85 -9.85 3.73
CA PHE A 262 -14.40 -8.55 3.37
C PHE A 262 -15.90 -8.43 3.66
N ALA A 263 -16.65 -9.50 3.46
CA ALA A 263 -18.07 -9.55 3.82
C ALA A 263 -18.29 -9.39 5.34
N ASP A 264 -17.39 -9.96 6.16
CA ASP A 264 -17.41 -9.79 7.62
C ASP A 264 -17.11 -8.34 8.02
N VAL A 265 -16.12 -7.70 7.36
CA VAL A 265 -15.81 -6.28 7.56
C VAL A 265 -17.03 -5.41 7.23
N GLY A 266 -17.67 -5.67 6.07
CA GLY A 266 -18.88 -4.97 5.65
C GLY A 266 -20.05 -5.15 6.61
N THR A 267 -20.20 -6.35 7.17
CA THR A 267 -21.26 -6.67 8.14
C THR A 267 -21.01 -5.98 9.49
N LYS A 268 -19.77 -6.02 9.99
CA LYS A 268 -19.42 -5.48 11.31
C LYS A 268 -19.33 -3.95 11.34
N TYR A 269 -18.78 -3.34 10.29
CA TYR A 269 -18.38 -1.93 10.31
C TYR A 269 -18.99 -1.09 9.18
N GLY A 270 -19.51 -1.71 8.12
CA GLY A 270 -20.18 -1.02 7.02
C GLY A 270 -21.60 -0.51 7.37
N PRO A 271 -22.26 0.24 6.47
CA PRO A 271 -21.69 0.68 5.19
C PRO A 271 -20.61 1.75 5.38
N PHE A 272 -19.65 1.78 4.45
CA PHE A 272 -18.61 2.81 4.41
C PHE A 272 -18.99 3.91 3.41
N ASP A 273 -18.74 5.17 3.77
CA ASP A 273 -18.94 6.31 2.85
C ASP A 273 -17.92 6.27 1.72
N VAL A 274 -16.68 5.84 2.02
CA VAL A 274 -15.61 5.63 1.04
C VAL A 274 -14.90 4.32 1.31
N SER A 275 -14.62 3.57 0.26
CA SER A 275 -13.68 2.46 0.27
C SER A 275 -12.46 2.80 -0.60
N LEU A 276 -11.28 2.72 0.00
CA LEU A 276 -9.98 2.92 -0.60
C LEU A 276 -9.40 1.53 -0.83
N ILE A 277 -9.48 1.02 -2.06
CA ILE A 277 -9.16 -0.38 -2.34
C ILE A 277 -8.03 -0.44 -3.37
N GLU A 278 -7.02 -1.25 -3.07
CA GLU A 278 -5.97 -1.51 -4.05
C GLU A 278 -6.55 -2.07 -5.34
N ALA A 279 -6.04 -1.63 -6.47
CA ALA A 279 -6.48 -2.05 -7.78
C ALA A 279 -5.32 -2.06 -8.81
N GLY A 280 -4.07 -2.02 -8.33
CA GLY A 280 -2.88 -2.01 -9.16
C GLY A 280 -1.82 -3.01 -8.69
N GLN A 281 -0.70 -3.09 -9.44
CA GLN A 281 0.46 -3.94 -9.13
C GLN A 281 0.15 -5.45 -9.12
N TYR A 282 -0.99 -5.83 -9.67
CA TYR A 282 -1.41 -7.22 -9.86
C TYR A 282 -0.71 -7.88 -11.06
N ASP A 283 -0.56 -9.19 -11.01
CA ASP A 283 -0.11 -10.02 -12.14
C ASP A 283 -0.67 -11.43 -12.02
N ALA A 284 -0.87 -12.10 -13.17
CA ALA A 284 -1.30 -13.50 -13.20
C ALA A 284 -0.26 -14.47 -12.57
N GLN A 285 0.96 -14.03 -12.36
CA GLN A 285 2.03 -14.80 -11.69
C GLN A 285 1.92 -14.75 -10.16
N TRP A 286 1.19 -13.74 -9.60
CA TRP A 286 0.94 -13.60 -8.17
C TRP A 286 -0.50 -13.13 -7.87
N PRO A 287 -1.51 -13.87 -8.35
CA PRO A 287 -2.91 -13.44 -8.29
C PRO A 287 -3.48 -13.37 -6.86
N ASP A 288 -2.76 -13.90 -5.88
CA ASP A 288 -3.14 -13.94 -4.47
C ASP A 288 -2.50 -12.83 -3.62
N TRP A 289 -1.61 -12.02 -4.23
CA TRP A 289 -0.89 -10.95 -3.54
C TRP A 289 -1.58 -9.58 -3.66
N HIS A 290 -2.20 -9.34 -4.80
CA HIS A 290 -2.85 -8.06 -5.12
C HIS A 290 -4.17 -8.29 -5.84
N LEU A 291 -5.16 -7.45 -5.53
CA LEU A 291 -6.46 -7.47 -6.19
C LEU A 291 -6.33 -7.02 -7.66
N GLY A 292 -6.88 -7.80 -8.58
CA GLY A 292 -7.22 -7.27 -9.89
C GLY A 292 -8.39 -6.28 -9.78
N PRO A 293 -8.59 -5.40 -10.77
CA PRO A 293 -9.63 -4.36 -10.70
C PRO A 293 -11.05 -4.90 -10.47
N GLU A 294 -11.41 -6.03 -11.08
CA GLU A 294 -12.72 -6.67 -10.89
C GLU A 294 -12.87 -7.24 -9.47
N GLN A 295 -11.78 -7.74 -8.89
CA GLN A 295 -11.75 -8.18 -7.49
C GLN A 295 -11.87 -6.98 -6.53
N ALA A 296 -11.22 -5.85 -6.84
CA ALA A 296 -11.35 -4.62 -6.07
C ALA A 296 -12.80 -4.11 -6.07
N MET A 297 -13.50 -4.21 -7.21
CA MET A 297 -14.95 -3.92 -7.29
C MET A 297 -15.76 -4.87 -6.42
N LYS A 298 -15.46 -6.16 -6.44
CA LYS A 298 -16.12 -7.14 -5.57
C LYS A 298 -15.89 -6.85 -4.08
N VAL A 299 -14.68 -6.50 -3.69
CA VAL A 299 -14.36 -6.06 -2.32
C VAL A 299 -15.19 -4.83 -1.94
N HIS A 300 -15.29 -3.83 -2.84
CA HIS A 300 -16.12 -2.64 -2.62
C HIS A 300 -17.58 -3.01 -2.27
N GLU A 301 -18.16 -3.95 -3.02
CA GLU A 301 -19.52 -4.44 -2.76
C GLU A 301 -19.61 -5.17 -1.40
N GLU A 302 -18.65 -6.06 -1.09
CA GLU A 302 -18.64 -6.85 0.15
C GLU A 302 -18.44 -6.00 1.41
N VAL A 303 -17.59 -4.99 1.36
CA VAL A 303 -17.45 -4.04 2.47
C VAL A 303 -18.60 -3.04 2.53
N ARG A 304 -19.53 -3.05 1.57
CA ARG A 304 -20.67 -2.15 1.48
C ARG A 304 -20.26 -0.69 1.34
N GLY A 305 -19.25 -0.42 0.49
CA GLY A 305 -18.80 0.92 0.15
C GLY A 305 -19.85 1.69 -0.66
N LYS A 306 -19.96 3.01 -0.46
CA LYS A 306 -20.80 3.90 -1.27
C LYS A 306 -20.03 4.46 -2.44
N VAL A 307 -18.80 4.93 -2.19
CA VAL A 307 -17.90 5.48 -3.20
C VAL A 307 -16.58 4.69 -3.18
N LEU A 308 -16.12 4.23 -4.32
CA LEU A 308 -14.82 3.58 -4.48
C LEU A 308 -13.77 4.59 -4.98
N ILE A 309 -12.62 4.64 -4.33
CA ILE A 309 -11.41 5.28 -4.84
C ILE A 309 -10.33 4.19 -4.98
N PRO A 310 -9.92 3.84 -6.21
CA PRO A 310 -8.87 2.86 -6.42
C PRO A 310 -7.50 3.43 -6.02
N VAL A 311 -6.74 2.66 -5.26
CA VAL A 311 -5.39 3.00 -4.79
C VAL A 311 -4.37 1.95 -5.23
N HIS A 312 -3.11 2.06 -4.82
CA HIS A 312 -2.00 1.15 -5.13
C HIS A 312 -1.60 1.16 -6.62
N TRP A 313 -1.74 2.31 -7.29
CA TRP A 313 -1.36 2.53 -8.69
C TRP A 313 -0.89 3.96 -8.92
N GLY A 314 -0.46 4.29 -10.13
CA GLY A 314 -0.30 5.69 -10.58
C GLY A 314 0.92 6.45 -10.03
N LEU A 315 1.91 5.79 -9.42
CA LEU A 315 3.12 6.46 -8.86
C LEU A 315 4.43 5.76 -9.23
N ILE A 316 4.48 4.44 -9.12
CA ILE A 316 5.64 3.59 -9.35
C ILE A 316 5.22 2.34 -10.10
N LYS A 317 6.18 1.66 -10.73
CA LYS A 317 5.96 0.38 -11.37
C LYS A 317 6.47 -0.75 -10.48
N LEU A 318 5.59 -1.73 -10.16
CA LEU A 318 5.92 -2.97 -9.48
C LEU A 318 5.45 -4.21 -10.24
N ALA A 319 4.55 -4.06 -11.23
CA ALA A 319 3.97 -5.16 -12.00
C ALA A 319 4.01 -4.91 -13.52
N HIS A 320 3.54 -5.92 -14.28
CA HIS A 320 3.58 -5.93 -15.74
C HIS A 320 2.20 -5.72 -16.37
N HIS A 321 1.53 -4.64 -15.99
CA HIS A 321 0.31 -4.14 -16.64
C HIS A 321 0.51 -2.69 -17.10
N ALA A 322 -0.29 -2.23 -18.03
CA ALA A 322 -0.29 -0.82 -18.41
C ALA A 322 -0.60 0.05 -17.19
N TRP A 323 0.12 1.18 -17.00
CA TRP A 323 -0.05 2.01 -15.80
C TRP A 323 -1.44 2.63 -15.69
N THR A 324 -2.16 2.73 -16.82
CA THR A 324 -3.56 3.21 -16.87
C THR A 324 -4.59 2.07 -16.85
N GLU A 325 -4.16 0.81 -16.84
CA GLU A 325 -5.07 -0.35 -16.83
C GLU A 325 -5.95 -0.41 -15.57
N PRO A 326 -5.42 -0.14 -14.34
CA PRO A 326 -6.21 -0.16 -13.13
C PRO A 326 -7.47 0.72 -13.18
N PRO A 327 -7.40 2.05 -13.45
CA PRO A 327 -8.58 2.90 -13.50
C PRO A 327 -9.53 2.53 -14.67
N GLU A 328 -9.01 2.12 -15.82
CA GLU A 328 -9.87 1.72 -16.96
C GLU A 328 -10.73 0.50 -16.64
N ARG A 329 -10.12 -0.54 -16.07
CA ARG A 329 -10.83 -1.77 -15.71
C ARG A 329 -11.77 -1.57 -14.53
N ILE A 330 -11.40 -0.76 -13.53
CA ILE A 330 -12.31 -0.38 -12.43
C ILE A 330 -13.53 0.35 -12.98
N LEU A 331 -13.37 1.33 -13.86
CA LEU A 331 -14.48 2.07 -14.46
C LEU A 331 -15.35 1.18 -15.37
N ALA A 332 -14.75 0.18 -16.04
CA ALA A 332 -15.51 -0.82 -16.79
C ALA A 332 -16.35 -1.70 -15.85
N ALA A 333 -15.75 -2.22 -14.77
CA ALA A 333 -16.46 -3.01 -13.77
C ALA A 333 -17.59 -2.21 -13.08
N ALA A 334 -17.34 -0.93 -12.77
CA ALA A 334 -18.31 -0.05 -12.14
C ALA A 334 -19.61 0.15 -12.97
N LYS A 335 -19.50 0.14 -14.30
CA LYS A 335 -20.69 0.25 -15.17
C LYS A 335 -21.68 -0.91 -14.98
N CYS A 336 -21.17 -2.10 -14.65
CA CYS A 336 -22.01 -3.28 -14.43
C CYS A 336 -22.59 -3.35 -13.02
N SER A 337 -21.80 -2.96 -12.02
CA SER A 337 -22.23 -2.95 -10.62
C SER A 337 -23.01 -1.68 -10.25
N HIS A 338 -23.07 -0.69 -11.13
CA HIS A 338 -23.62 0.65 -10.86
C HIS A 338 -22.96 1.33 -9.65
N ALA A 339 -21.67 1.04 -9.42
CA ALA A 339 -20.89 1.62 -8.33
C ALA A 339 -20.46 3.05 -8.66
N ASP A 340 -20.43 3.90 -7.65
CA ASP A 340 -19.84 5.25 -7.75
C ASP A 340 -18.32 5.16 -7.55
N VAL A 341 -17.56 5.57 -8.57
CA VAL A 341 -16.09 5.50 -8.59
C VAL A 341 -15.51 6.88 -8.84
N LEU A 342 -14.61 7.30 -7.96
CA LEU A 342 -13.83 8.52 -8.12
C LEU A 342 -12.36 8.17 -8.34
N VAL A 343 -11.76 8.71 -9.39
CA VAL A 343 -10.34 8.51 -9.72
C VAL A 343 -9.64 9.87 -9.71
N PRO A 344 -9.22 10.35 -8.52
CA PRO A 344 -8.59 11.66 -8.39
C PRO A 344 -7.24 11.74 -9.09
N GLU A 345 -6.90 12.94 -9.56
CA GLU A 345 -5.53 13.29 -9.93
C GLU A 345 -4.64 13.27 -8.68
N PRO A 346 -3.36 12.83 -8.77
CA PRO A 346 -2.47 12.84 -7.62
C PRO A 346 -2.38 14.24 -6.96
N GLY A 347 -2.67 14.29 -5.66
CA GLY A 347 -2.74 15.53 -4.88
C GLY A 347 -4.08 16.26 -4.92
N GLN A 348 -5.05 15.79 -5.72
CA GLN A 348 -6.41 16.35 -5.74
C GLN A 348 -7.15 15.99 -4.45
N ALA A 349 -7.50 17.03 -3.69
CA ALA A 349 -8.36 16.89 -2.51
C ALA A 349 -9.83 16.85 -2.93
N MET A 350 -10.57 15.86 -2.46
CA MET A 350 -11.99 15.66 -2.80
C MET A 350 -12.83 15.41 -1.56
N GLU A 351 -14.08 15.83 -1.59
CA GLU A 351 -15.12 15.48 -0.63
C GLU A 351 -16.05 14.44 -1.27
N PRO A 352 -15.78 13.14 -1.16
CA PRO A 352 -16.46 12.09 -1.95
C PRO A 352 -17.97 12.04 -1.74
N THR A 353 -18.45 12.34 -0.55
CA THR A 353 -19.89 12.36 -0.20
C THR A 353 -20.68 13.45 -0.91
N THR A 354 -20.01 14.40 -1.59
CA THR A 354 -20.64 15.42 -2.44
C THR A 354 -20.76 14.97 -3.90
N HIS A 355 -20.32 13.74 -4.23
CA HIS A 355 -20.30 13.16 -5.57
C HIS A 355 -19.67 14.09 -6.63
N PRO A 356 -18.43 14.54 -6.44
CA PRO A 356 -17.78 15.46 -7.37
C PRO A 356 -17.55 14.76 -8.72
N VAL A 357 -17.68 15.53 -9.80
CA VAL A 357 -17.29 15.04 -11.13
C VAL A 357 -15.77 15.13 -11.27
N VAL A 358 -15.10 14.01 -11.44
CA VAL A 358 -13.66 13.93 -11.67
C VAL A 358 -13.41 13.61 -13.13
N PRO A 359 -12.80 14.52 -13.91
CA PRO A 359 -12.49 14.26 -15.29
C PRO A 359 -11.34 13.23 -15.39
N ARG A 360 -11.31 12.48 -16.48
CA ARG A 360 -10.18 11.60 -16.81
C ARG A 360 -8.92 12.46 -16.98
N TRP A 361 -7.87 12.16 -16.22
CA TRP A 361 -6.60 12.88 -16.25
C TRP A 361 -5.45 12.05 -16.85
N TRP A 362 -5.58 10.73 -16.92
CA TRP A 362 -4.61 9.83 -17.55
C TRP A 362 -4.85 9.70 -19.06
N PRO A 363 -3.79 9.44 -19.86
CA PRO A 363 -3.91 9.30 -21.30
C PRO A 363 -4.72 8.06 -21.70
N GLU A 364 -5.32 8.15 -22.89
CA GLU A 364 -5.90 6.97 -23.52
C GLU A 364 -4.78 6.10 -24.09
N GLN A 365 -4.76 4.84 -23.70
CA GLN A 365 -3.88 3.82 -24.26
C GLN A 365 -4.56 2.47 -24.28
N HIS A 366 -4.03 1.53 -25.06
CA HIS A 366 -4.54 0.17 -25.08
C HIS A 366 -4.25 -0.50 -23.73
N VAL A 367 -5.29 -1.04 -23.11
CA VAL A 367 -5.20 -1.82 -21.87
C VAL A 367 -5.84 -3.19 -22.09
N ALA A 368 -5.36 -4.20 -21.39
CA ALA A 368 -5.96 -5.53 -21.44
C ALA A 368 -7.29 -5.54 -20.67
N THR A 369 -8.31 -6.14 -21.25
CA THR A 369 -9.59 -6.35 -20.59
C THR A 369 -9.54 -7.49 -19.57
N ALA A 370 -10.57 -7.59 -18.74
CA ALA A 370 -10.72 -8.71 -17.80
C ALA A 370 -10.78 -10.08 -18.49
N GLN A 371 -11.34 -10.15 -19.71
CA GLN A 371 -11.41 -11.37 -20.50
C GLN A 371 -10.06 -11.74 -21.12
N GLU A 372 -9.27 -10.77 -21.56
CA GLU A 372 -7.94 -10.99 -22.16
C GLU A 372 -6.90 -11.36 -21.12
N LYS A 373 -6.94 -10.70 -19.94
CA LYS A 373 -6.03 -10.96 -18.82
C LYS A 373 -6.79 -11.07 -17.51
N PRO A 374 -7.49 -12.18 -17.25
CA PRO A 374 -8.20 -12.37 -15.98
C PRO A 374 -7.20 -12.49 -14.82
N ILE A 375 -7.44 -11.71 -13.77
CA ILE A 375 -6.73 -11.80 -12.51
C ILE A 375 -7.71 -12.34 -11.48
N VAL A 376 -7.52 -13.59 -11.08
CA VAL A 376 -8.44 -14.27 -10.17
C VAL A 376 -7.65 -15.03 -9.12
N ALA A 377 -7.86 -14.65 -7.87
CA ALA A 377 -7.22 -15.25 -6.72
C ALA A 377 -7.60 -16.73 -6.54
N SER A 378 -6.67 -17.51 -6.04
CA SER A 378 -6.91 -18.92 -5.69
C SER A 378 -7.60 -19.04 -4.33
N THR A 379 -8.37 -20.13 -4.14
CA THR A 379 -8.98 -20.45 -2.84
C THR A 379 -8.09 -21.32 -1.94
N HIS A 380 -7.07 -22.00 -2.52
CA HIS A 380 -6.25 -22.98 -1.82
C HIS A 380 -4.75 -22.84 -2.12
N GLY A 381 -4.31 -21.71 -2.67
CA GLY A 381 -2.91 -21.53 -3.03
C GLY A 381 -2.47 -22.31 -4.28
N ASP A 382 -3.41 -22.71 -5.14
CA ASP A 382 -3.15 -23.34 -6.42
C ASP A 382 -4.03 -22.75 -7.53
N PRO A 383 -3.55 -22.74 -8.79
CA PRO A 383 -4.26 -22.09 -9.90
C PRO A 383 -5.51 -22.83 -10.39
N THR A 384 -5.81 -24.02 -9.87
CA THR A 384 -6.95 -24.86 -10.31
C THR A 384 -8.21 -24.56 -9.51
N HIS A 385 -8.08 -24.01 -8.30
CA HIS A 385 -9.17 -23.61 -7.42
C HIS A 385 -9.18 -22.10 -7.27
N LYS A 386 -10.17 -21.43 -7.86
CA LYS A 386 -10.27 -19.96 -7.93
C LYS A 386 -11.58 -19.47 -7.33
N PHE A 387 -11.54 -18.25 -6.78
CA PHE A 387 -12.76 -17.54 -6.45
C PHE A 387 -13.58 -17.24 -7.72
N GLU A 388 -14.89 -17.29 -7.61
CA GLU A 388 -15.78 -16.82 -8.67
C GLU A 388 -15.96 -15.31 -8.55
N ILE A 389 -15.33 -14.58 -9.46
CA ILE A 389 -15.42 -13.12 -9.53
C ILE A 389 -16.17 -12.77 -10.81
N PRO A 390 -17.34 -12.13 -10.72
CA PRO A 390 -18.06 -11.68 -11.91
C PRO A 390 -17.21 -10.72 -12.74
N THR A 391 -16.99 -11.03 -13.99
CA THR A 391 -16.37 -10.13 -14.95
C THR A 391 -17.45 -9.48 -15.80
N CYS A 392 -17.35 -8.19 -15.96
CA CYS A 392 -18.16 -7.44 -16.92
C CYS A 392 -17.80 -7.86 -18.35
N PRO A 393 -18.76 -8.06 -19.25
CA PRO A 393 -18.50 -8.31 -20.66
C PRO A 393 -17.81 -7.13 -21.35
#